data_72faa83b9e37e2be3a7b4f57df4e78a0
#
_entry.id   72faa83b9e37e2be3a7b4f57df4e78a0
#
_cell.length_a   1.000
_cell.length_b   1.000
_cell.length_c   1.000
_cell.angle_alpha   90.00
_cell.angle_beta   90.00
_cell.angle_gamma   90.00
#
_symmetry.space_group_name_H-M   'P 1'
#
loop_
_entity.id
_entity.type
_entity.pdbx_description
1 polymer ?
#
loop_
_entity_poly.entity_id
_entity_poly.type
_entity_poly.pdbx_seq_one_letter_code
_entity_poly.pdbx_strand_id
1 'polypeptide(L)'
;MTAPQSKYTGWLIHLTAWAVIFGMPLFFTGPDRPLMNGPQYIRFLLVPLSFMVVFYTNFFRLVDRYLTTRRFARFAGYNILLIGAVMVGVHLLFRYVLPPDTMHHPPMDRPWQDALRFFAGNAILYLLVAGAGVAIRMTGGWYRAETARKELERSRAEAELQNLKSQLNPHFLFNTLNN
;
A
#
# COMPACT_ATOMS: atom_id res chain seq x y z
N MET A 1 -9.85 22.27 14.66
CA MET A 1 -10.64 22.04 13.43
C MET A 1 -9.74 21.34 12.43
N THR A 2 -9.78 20.01 12.36
CA THR A 2 -9.10 19.24 11.32
C THR A 2 -10.06 19.14 10.15
N ALA A 3 -9.71 19.75 9.01
CA ALA A 3 -10.49 19.63 7.79
C ALA A 3 -10.76 18.15 7.50
N PRO A 4 -11.99 17.78 7.09
CA PRO A 4 -12.28 16.42 6.71
C PRO A 4 -11.34 16.05 5.57
N GLN A 5 -10.45 15.08 5.79
CA GLN A 5 -9.62 14.56 4.70
C GLN A 5 -10.57 14.08 3.62
N SER A 6 -10.59 14.81 2.52
CA SER A 6 -11.43 14.51 1.37
C SER A 6 -11.14 13.06 0.96
N LYS A 7 -12.19 12.25 0.76
CA LYS A 7 -12.06 10.86 0.24
C LYS A 7 -11.22 10.81 -1.05
N TYR A 8 -11.14 11.94 -1.75
CA TYR A 8 -10.37 12.11 -2.98
C TYR A 8 -8.85 12.20 -2.76
N THR A 9 -8.38 12.66 -1.59
CA THR A 9 -6.93 12.80 -1.32
C THR A 9 -6.21 11.45 -1.36
N GLY A 10 -6.83 10.40 -0.83
CA GLY A 10 -6.25 9.05 -0.87
C GLY A 10 -6.09 8.52 -2.30
N TRP A 11 -7.11 8.68 -3.14
CA TRP A 11 -7.07 8.27 -4.54
C TRP A 11 -6.05 9.03 -5.37
N LEU A 12 -5.93 10.35 -5.13
CA LEU A 12 -4.96 11.20 -5.81
C LEU A 12 -3.53 10.74 -5.52
N ILE A 13 -3.20 10.38 -4.27
CA ILE A 13 -1.88 9.88 -3.91
C ILE A 13 -1.54 8.59 -4.68
N HIS A 14 -2.47 7.64 -4.72
CA HIS A 14 -2.26 6.39 -5.46
C HIS A 14 -2.12 6.65 -6.97
N LEU A 15 -2.99 7.49 -7.53
CA LEU A 15 -2.94 7.85 -8.95
C LEU A 15 -1.60 8.50 -9.31
N THR A 16 -1.17 9.48 -8.52
CA THR A 16 0.09 10.21 -8.75
C THR A 16 1.29 9.26 -8.63
N ALA A 17 1.32 8.40 -7.60
CA ALA A 17 2.41 7.45 -7.41
C ALA A 17 2.53 6.49 -8.61
N TRP A 18 1.43 5.93 -9.08
CA TRP A 18 1.43 5.05 -10.24
C TRP A 18 1.71 5.79 -11.55
N ALA A 19 1.19 7.01 -11.72
CA ALA A 19 1.49 7.83 -12.89
C ALA A 19 2.99 8.12 -13.02
N VAL A 20 3.69 8.38 -11.91
CA VAL A 20 5.15 8.55 -11.90
C VAL A 20 5.85 7.26 -12.30
N ILE A 21 5.45 6.11 -11.75
CA ILE A 21 6.07 4.81 -12.05
C ILE A 21 5.87 4.43 -13.52
N PHE A 22 4.64 4.57 -14.05
CA PHE A 22 4.34 4.27 -15.45
C PHE A 22 4.95 5.27 -16.43
N GLY A 23 5.09 6.53 -16.02
CA GLY A 23 5.73 7.57 -16.82
C GLY A 23 7.25 7.58 -16.77
N MET A 24 7.86 6.80 -15.85
CA MET A 24 9.31 6.80 -15.62
C MET A 24 10.14 6.62 -16.91
N PRO A 25 9.82 5.71 -17.85
CA PRO A 25 10.59 5.57 -19.08
C PRO A 25 10.68 6.84 -19.92
N LEU A 26 9.65 7.69 -19.86
CA LEU A 26 9.59 8.93 -20.64
C LEU A 26 10.60 9.98 -20.16
N PHE A 27 11.01 9.90 -18.88
CA PHE A 27 11.99 10.82 -18.30
C PHE A 27 13.44 10.45 -18.61
N PHE A 28 13.69 9.21 -19.05
CA PHE A 28 15.03 8.73 -19.38
C PHE A 28 15.32 8.71 -20.88
N THR A 29 14.50 9.38 -21.68
CA THR A 29 14.71 9.57 -23.11
C THR A 29 15.57 10.81 -23.36
N GLY A 30 16.46 10.73 -24.35
CA GLY A 30 17.32 11.83 -24.74
C GLY A 30 17.77 11.66 -26.19
N PRO A 31 18.60 12.61 -26.75
CA PRO A 31 19.09 12.54 -28.12
C PRO A 31 19.79 11.21 -28.45
N ASP A 32 20.50 10.65 -27.46
CA ASP A 32 21.28 9.41 -27.61
C ASP A 32 20.50 8.15 -27.13
N ARG A 33 19.29 8.32 -26.64
CA ARG A 33 18.42 7.22 -26.15
C ARG A 33 17.04 7.36 -26.77
N PRO A 34 16.77 6.66 -27.89
CA PRO A 34 15.47 6.71 -28.55
C PRO A 34 14.37 6.22 -27.63
N LEU A 35 13.15 6.71 -27.87
CA LEU A 35 11.94 6.21 -27.21
C LEU A 35 11.85 4.69 -27.35
N MET A 36 11.43 4.03 -26.29
CA MET A 36 11.15 2.60 -26.33
C MET A 36 10.16 2.28 -27.46
N ASN A 37 10.45 1.23 -28.22
CA ASN A 37 9.48 0.72 -29.17
C ASN A 37 8.28 0.09 -28.46
N GLY A 38 7.17 -0.14 -29.19
CA GLY A 38 5.94 -0.70 -28.61
C GLY A 38 6.14 -1.96 -27.74
N PRO A 39 6.85 -2.99 -28.26
CA PRO A 39 7.14 -4.20 -27.47
C PRO A 39 7.97 -3.97 -26.22
N GLN A 40 8.95 -3.09 -26.26
CA GLN A 40 9.77 -2.72 -25.09
C GLN A 40 8.94 -1.99 -24.03
N TYR A 41 8.05 -1.10 -24.46
CA TYR A 41 7.15 -0.39 -23.54
C TYR A 41 6.16 -1.35 -22.88
N ILE A 42 5.60 -2.31 -23.63
CA ILE A 42 4.72 -3.35 -23.05
C ILE A 42 5.48 -4.18 -22.00
N ARG A 43 6.72 -4.58 -22.27
CA ARG A 43 7.56 -5.27 -21.28
C ARG A 43 7.75 -4.44 -20.02
N PHE A 44 8.04 -3.17 -20.18
CA PHE A 44 8.20 -2.25 -19.03
C PHE A 44 6.91 -2.17 -18.21
N LEU A 45 5.74 -2.02 -18.85
CA LEU A 45 4.46 -1.88 -18.16
C LEU A 45 4.05 -3.12 -17.34
N LEU A 46 4.43 -4.31 -17.77
CA LEU A 46 4.06 -5.55 -17.07
C LEU A 46 4.63 -5.63 -15.65
N VAL A 47 5.83 -5.11 -15.42
CA VAL A 47 6.44 -5.13 -14.09
C VAL A 47 5.69 -4.23 -13.10
N PRO A 48 5.44 -2.93 -13.36
CA PRO A 48 4.63 -2.10 -12.49
C PRO A 48 3.20 -2.62 -12.30
N LEU A 49 2.57 -3.16 -13.36
CA LEU A 49 1.25 -3.79 -13.24
C LEU A 49 1.26 -4.97 -12.28
N SER A 50 2.29 -5.80 -12.33
CA SER A 50 2.45 -6.91 -11.40
C SER A 50 2.69 -6.44 -9.95
N PHE A 51 3.41 -5.33 -9.76
CA PHE A 51 3.55 -4.67 -8.46
C PHE A 51 2.21 -4.15 -7.95
N MET A 52 1.36 -3.57 -8.82
CA MET A 52 0.00 -3.17 -8.43
C MET A 52 -0.81 -4.35 -7.90
N VAL A 53 -0.74 -5.51 -8.53
CA VAL A 53 -1.45 -6.72 -8.06
C VAL A 53 -1.01 -7.10 -6.65
N VAL A 54 0.31 -7.16 -6.39
CA VAL A 54 0.86 -7.50 -5.07
C VAL A 54 0.51 -6.42 -4.04
N PHE A 55 0.69 -5.14 -4.39
CA PHE A 55 0.38 -4.02 -3.51
C PHE A 55 -1.09 -4.01 -3.08
N TYR A 56 -2.01 -4.02 -4.03
CA TYR A 56 -3.45 -3.90 -3.72
C TYR A 56 -4.03 -5.15 -3.09
N THR A 57 -3.49 -6.34 -3.40
CA THR A 57 -3.89 -7.56 -2.70
C THR A 57 -3.52 -7.50 -1.22
N ASN A 58 -2.31 -7.02 -0.90
CA ASN A 58 -1.91 -6.76 0.48
C ASN A 58 -2.76 -5.68 1.12
N PHE A 59 -2.88 -4.53 0.46
CA PHE A 59 -3.57 -3.35 0.98
C PHE A 59 -5.05 -3.59 1.29
N PHE A 60 -5.80 -4.30 0.42
CA PHE A 60 -7.25 -4.47 0.57
C PHE A 60 -7.66 -5.78 1.24
N ARG A 61 -6.82 -6.83 1.22
CA ARG A 61 -7.24 -8.17 1.66
C ARG A 61 -6.35 -8.80 2.72
N LEU A 62 -5.04 -8.94 2.45
CA LEU A 62 -4.18 -9.75 3.29
C LEU A 62 -3.93 -9.11 4.65
N VAL A 63 -3.74 -7.79 4.71
CA VAL A 63 -3.52 -7.06 5.97
C VAL A 63 -4.74 -7.22 6.87
N ASP A 64 -5.93 -6.86 6.40
CA ASP A 64 -7.14 -6.89 7.23
C ASP A 64 -7.54 -8.31 7.63
N ARG A 65 -7.32 -9.28 6.75
CA ARG A 65 -7.76 -10.66 7.01
C ARG A 65 -6.83 -11.46 7.90
N TYR A 66 -5.53 -11.24 7.81
CA TYR A 66 -4.53 -12.08 8.46
C TYR A 66 -3.61 -11.33 9.42
N LEU A 67 -3.17 -10.12 9.08
CA LEU A 67 -2.21 -9.38 9.89
C LEU A 67 -2.89 -8.75 11.12
N THR A 68 -4.02 -8.08 10.95
CA THR A 68 -4.80 -7.49 12.05
C THR A 68 -5.38 -8.57 12.99
N THR A 69 -5.62 -9.77 12.47
CA THR A 69 -6.09 -10.93 13.25
C THR A 69 -4.95 -11.76 13.85
N ARG A 70 -3.69 -11.27 13.83
CA ARG A 70 -2.49 -11.92 14.37
C ARG A 70 -2.17 -13.30 13.76
N ARG A 71 -2.64 -13.59 12.55
CA ARG A 71 -2.38 -14.86 11.85
C ARG A 71 -1.14 -14.73 10.94
N PHE A 72 0.01 -14.41 11.53
CA PHE A 72 1.24 -14.06 10.81
C PHE A 72 1.73 -15.15 9.86
N ALA A 73 1.70 -16.42 10.26
CA ALA A 73 2.13 -17.53 9.40
C ALA A 73 1.27 -17.63 8.12
N ARG A 74 -0.04 -17.45 8.24
CA ARG A 74 -0.93 -17.44 7.06
C ARG A 74 -0.68 -16.23 6.19
N PHE A 75 -0.47 -15.07 6.79
CA PHE A 75 -0.11 -13.85 6.06
C PHE A 75 1.17 -14.06 5.24
N ALA A 76 2.24 -14.58 5.85
CA ALA A 76 3.50 -14.88 5.17
C ALA A 76 3.31 -15.92 4.06
N GLY A 77 2.61 -17.03 4.33
CA GLY A 77 2.34 -18.07 3.35
C GLY A 77 1.58 -17.55 2.11
N TYR A 78 0.52 -16.76 2.32
CA TYR A 78 -0.21 -16.16 1.19
C TYR A 78 0.61 -15.13 0.42
N ASN A 79 1.51 -14.38 1.07
CA ASN A 79 2.42 -13.47 0.37
C ASN A 79 3.45 -14.24 -0.48
N ILE A 80 4.02 -15.32 0.05
CA ILE A 80 4.95 -16.18 -0.72
C ILE A 80 4.24 -16.75 -1.95
N LEU A 81 3.03 -17.27 -1.79
CA LEU A 81 2.25 -17.80 -2.91
C LEU A 81 1.87 -16.70 -3.92
N LEU A 82 1.42 -15.54 -3.46
CA LEU A 82 1.05 -14.42 -4.32
C LEU A 82 2.24 -13.91 -5.13
N ILE A 83 3.34 -13.60 -4.45
CA ILE A 83 4.55 -13.09 -5.09
C ILE A 83 5.11 -14.13 -6.05
N GLY A 84 5.20 -15.39 -5.61
CA GLY A 84 5.68 -16.50 -6.45
C GLY A 84 4.83 -16.67 -7.71
N ALA A 85 3.50 -16.70 -7.58
CA ALA A 85 2.57 -16.85 -8.71
C ALA A 85 2.67 -15.66 -9.69
N VAL A 86 2.75 -14.43 -9.17
CA VAL A 86 2.88 -13.22 -9.99
C VAL A 86 4.22 -13.22 -10.73
N MET A 87 5.32 -13.53 -10.04
CA MET A 87 6.66 -13.59 -10.64
C MET A 87 6.74 -14.67 -11.73
N VAL A 88 6.20 -15.85 -11.46
CA VAL A 88 6.12 -16.93 -12.47
C VAL A 88 5.31 -16.48 -13.68
N GLY A 89 4.14 -15.87 -13.46
CA GLY A 89 3.29 -15.34 -14.54
C GLY A 89 4.02 -14.32 -15.42
N VAL A 90 4.68 -13.33 -14.81
CA VAL A 90 5.46 -12.32 -15.54
C VAL A 90 6.64 -12.96 -16.29
N HIS A 91 7.36 -13.90 -15.66
CA HIS A 91 8.47 -14.60 -16.30
C HIS A 91 8.00 -15.39 -17.53
N LEU A 92 6.87 -16.12 -17.44
CA LEU A 92 6.30 -16.86 -18.55
C LEU A 92 5.84 -15.94 -19.69
N LEU A 93 5.23 -14.78 -19.36
CA LEU A 93 4.88 -13.76 -20.36
C LEU A 93 6.12 -13.24 -21.09
N PHE A 94 7.19 -12.95 -20.36
CA PHE A 94 8.45 -12.49 -20.96
C PHE A 94 9.12 -13.56 -21.82
N ARG A 95 8.99 -14.83 -21.44
CA ARG A 95 9.66 -15.94 -22.13
C ARG A 95 8.94 -16.39 -23.38
N TYR A 96 7.59 -16.46 -23.33
CA TYR A 96 6.81 -17.15 -24.36
C TYR A 96 5.88 -16.26 -25.18
N VAL A 97 5.50 -15.08 -24.64
CA VAL A 97 4.49 -14.23 -25.30
C VAL A 97 5.13 -12.99 -25.92
N LEU A 98 6.09 -12.39 -25.26
CA LEU A 98 6.72 -11.16 -25.74
C LEU A 98 7.98 -11.45 -26.54
N PRO A 99 8.27 -10.65 -27.60
CA PRO A 99 9.51 -10.77 -28.36
C PRO A 99 10.72 -10.65 -27.43
N PRO A 100 11.81 -11.40 -27.66
CA PRO A 100 13.01 -11.32 -26.81
C PRO A 100 13.62 -9.92 -26.88
N ASP A 101 14.02 -9.41 -25.70
CA ASP A 101 14.81 -8.16 -25.61
C ASP A 101 16.29 -8.49 -25.75
N THR A 102 16.73 -8.60 -26.99
CA THR A 102 18.10 -8.96 -27.32
C THR A 102 19.12 -7.85 -27.05
N MET A 103 18.65 -6.59 -26.88
CA MET A 103 19.55 -5.45 -26.69
C MET A 103 20.03 -5.31 -25.23
N HIS A 104 19.18 -5.62 -24.26
CA HIS A 104 19.49 -5.39 -22.85
C HIS A 104 19.90 -6.66 -22.09
N HIS A 105 19.37 -7.80 -22.51
CA HIS A 105 19.64 -9.09 -21.85
C HIS A 105 19.74 -10.20 -22.92
N PRO A 106 20.95 -10.50 -23.39
CA PRO A 106 21.13 -11.67 -24.24
C PRO A 106 20.62 -12.92 -23.50
N PRO A 107 19.86 -13.81 -24.17
CA PRO A 107 19.37 -15.03 -23.56
C PRO A 107 20.59 -15.85 -23.07
N MET A 108 20.50 -16.37 -21.85
CA MET A 108 21.49 -17.30 -21.34
C MET A 108 21.34 -18.68 -22.01
N ASP A 109 22.43 -19.39 -22.14
CA ASP A 109 22.46 -20.74 -22.76
C ASP A 109 21.54 -21.75 -22.04
N ARG A 110 21.25 -21.47 -20.77
CA ARG A 110 20.42 -22.34 -19.92
C ARG A 110 19.19 -21.63 -19.39
N PRO A 111 17.96 -22.08 -19.71
CA PRO A 111 16.71 -21.43 -19.30
C PRO A 111 16.55 -21.24 -17.78
N TRP A 112 17.12 -22.14 -16.96
CA TRP A 112 17.05 -22.00 -15.50
C TRP A 112 17.89 -20.83 -14.97
N GLN A 113 18.96 -20.44 -15.66
CA GLN A 113 19.79 -19.29 -15.28
C GLN A 113 19.04 -17.99 -15.52
N ASP A 114 18.29 -17.89 -16.64
CA ASP A 114 17.41 -16.75 -16.91
C ASP A 114 16.32 -16.61 -15.85
N ALA A 115 15.70 -17.74 -15.48
CA ALA A 115 14.70 -17.76 -14.42
C ALA A 115 15.31 -17.31 -13.08
N LEU A 116 16.44 -17.90 -12.67
CA LEU A 116 17.12 -17.56 -11.43
C LEU A 116 17.46 -16.06 -11.36
N ARG A 117 18.02 -15.50 -12.44
CA ARG A 117 18.36 -14.09 -12.54
C ARG A 117 17.12 -13.21 -12.39
N PHE A 118 16.02 -13.56 -13.07
CA PHE A 118 14.76 -12.84 -12.97
C PHE A 118 14.21 -12.86 -11.55
N PHE A 119 14.13 -14.04 -10.91
CA PHE A 119 13.61 -14.19 -9.55
C PHE A 119 14.50 -13.50 -8.53
N ALA A 120 15.81 -13.69 -8.57
CA ALA A 120 16.74 -13.06 -7.63
C ALA A 120 16.75 -11.51 -7.77
N GLY A 121 16.73 -11.00 -9.00
CA GLY A 121 16.74 -9.56 -9.26
C GLY A 121 15.46 -8.85 -8.83
N ASN A 122 14.31 -9.53 -8.89
CA ASN A 122 13.02 -8.91 -8.61
C ASN A 122 12.47 -9.20 -7.21
N ALA A 123 12.92 -10.27 -6.53
CA ALA A 123 12.36 -10.70 -5.25
C ALA A 123 12.31 -9.59 -4.19
N ILE A 124 13.40 -8.83 -4.05
CA ILE A 124 13.49 -7.72 -3.10
C ILE A 124 12.46 -6.64 -3.43
N LEU A 125 12.28 -6.29 -4.70
CA LEU A 125 11.32 -5.28 -5.13
C LEU A 125 9.89 -5.68 -4.81
N TYR A 126 9.51 -6.95 -5.06
CA TYR A 126 8.18 -7.45 -4.69
C TYR A 126 7.94 -7.44 -3.19
N LEU A 127 8.96 -7.79 -2.38
CA LEU A 127 8.87 -7.71 -0.93
C LEU A 127 8.72 -6.27 -0.44
N LEU A 128 9.46 -5.33 -1.02
CA LEU A 128 9.34 -3.90 -0.71
C LEU A 128 7.95 -3.37 -1.05
N VAL A 129 7.40 -3.74 -2.21
CA VAL A 129 6.05 -3.35 -2.63
C VAL A 129 4.99 -3.94 -1.70
N ALA A 130 5.10 -5.21 -1.33
CA ALA A 130 4.21 -5.82 -0.35
C ALA A 130 4.30 -5.11 1.01
N GLY A 131 5.52 -4.84 1.48
CA GLY A 131 5.79 -4.09 2.72
C GLY A 131 5.22 -2.68 2.69
N ALA A 132 5.33 -1.97 1.57
CA ALA A 132 4.73 -0.64 1.40
C ALA A 132 3.20 -0.70 1.54
N GLY A 133 2.54 -1.67 0.91
CA GLY A 133 1.10 -1.90 1.05
C GLY A 133 0.68 -2.15 2.50
N VAL A 134 1.46 -2.98 3.20
CA VAL A 134 1.27 -3.24 4.65
C VAL A 134 1.44 -1.97 5.47
N ALA A 135 2.54 -1.24 5.27
CA ALA A 135 2.87 -0.05 6.04
C ALA A 135 1.78 1.02 5.90
N ILE A 136 1.37 1.33 4.67
CA ILE A 136 0.32 2.33 4.42
C ILE A 136 -1.01 1.91 5.06
N ARG A 137 -1.41 0.64 4.92
CA ARG A 137 -2.67 0.14 5.49
C ARG A 137 -2.66 0.17 7.01
N MET A 138 -1.56 -0.28 7.65
CA MET A 138 -1.42 -0.30 9.10
C MET A 138 -1.37 1.11 9.69
N THR A 139 -0.62 2.03 9.07
CA THR A 139 -0.57 3.43 9.50
C THR A 139 -1.96 4.07 9.44
N GLY A 140 -2.70 3.89 8.34
CA GLY A 140 -4.07 4.40 8.23
C GLY A 140 -5.03 3.78 9.26
N GLY A 141 -4.85 2.51 9.60
CA GLY A 141 -5.58 1.83 10.67
C GLY A 141 -5.27 2.41 12.05
N TRP A 142 -3.98 2.61 12.33
CA TRP A 142 -3.52 3.19 13.59
C TRP A 142 -4.04 4.62 13.80
N TYR A 143 -3.98 5.48 12.78
CA TYR A 143 -4.51 6.84 12.87
C TYR A 143 -6.02 6.85 13.20
N ARG A 144 -6.80 5.98 12.56
CA ARG A 144 -8.24 5.87 12.86
C ARG A 144 -8.51 5.41 14.27
N ALA A 145 -7.77 4.41 14.76
CA ALA A 145 -7.91 3.91 16.12
C ALA A 145 -7.53 4.97 17.15
N GLU A 146 -6.46 5.72 16.91
CA GLU A 146 -6.00 6.80 17.80
C GLU A 146 -7.01 7.96 17.85
N THR A 147 -7.58 8.35 16.70
CA THR A 147 -8.63 9.38 16.66
C THR A 147 -9.87 8.93 17.44
N ALA A 148 -10.33 7.70 17.22
CA ALA A 148 -11.48 7.15 17.94
C ALA A 148 -11.22 7.06 19.46
N ARG A 149 -9.98 6.72 19.87
CA ARG A 149 -9.60 6.72 21.28
C ARG A 149 -9.68 8.11 21.90
N LYS A 150 -9.15 9.12 21.22
CA LYS A 150 -9.19 10.52 21.68
C LYS A 150 -10.63 11.05 21.79
N GLU A 151 -11.48 10.71 20.84
CA GLU A 151 -12.90 11.06 20.90
C GLU A 151 -13.60 10.43 22.10
N LEU A 152 -13.33 9.15 22.37
CA LEU A 152 -13.89 8.45 23.53
C LEU A 152 -13.40 9.05 24.85
N GLU A 153 -12.10 9.35 24.97
CA GLU A 153 -11.53 10.01 26.16
C GLU A 153 -12.16 11.38 26.40
N ARG A 154 -12.34 12.17 25.33
CA ARG A 154 -13.03 13.47 25.41
C ARG A 154 -14.49 13.32 25.88
N SER A 155 -15.24 12.41 25.26
CA SER A 155 -16.63 12.17 25.63
C SER A 155 -16.77 11.71 27.11
N ARG A 156 -15.84 10.88 27.59
CA ARG A 156 -15.81 10.48 29.01
C ARG A 156 -15.56 11.68 29.92
N ALA A 157 -14.57 12.53 29.62
CA ALA A 157 -14.26 13.71 30.40
C ALA A 157 -15.45 14.70 30.43
N GLU A 158 -16.13 14.90 29.30
CA GLU A 158 -17.33 15.72 29.20
C GLU A 158 -18.49 15.15 30.07
N ALA A 159 -18.70 13.83 30.05
CA ALA A 159 -19.71 13.17 30.87
C ALA A 159 -19.37 13.26 32.38
N GLU A 160 -18.12 13.06 32.76
CA GLU A 160 -17.67 13.23 34.15
C GLU A 160 -17.86 14.66 34.63
N LEU A 161 -17.49 15.66 33.80
CA LEU A 161 -17.71 17.07 34.13
C LEU A 161 -19.20 17.39 34.30
N GLN A 162 -20.06 16.84 33.44
CA GLN A 162 -21.52 17.01 33.53
C GLN A 162 -22.07 16.35 34.80
N ASN A 163 -21.58 15.18 35.17
CA ASN A 163 -21.96 14.48 36.40
C ASN A 163 -21.53 15.27 37.64
N LEU A 164 -20.29 15.78 37.67
CA LEU A 164 -19.82 16.63 38.76
C LEU A 164 -20.65 17.93 38.87
N LYS A 165 -20.98 18.56 37.76
CA LYS A 165 -21.86 19.75 37.75
C LYS A 165 -23.27 19.44 38.27
N SER A 166 -23.83 18.26 37.98
CA SER A 166 -25.14 17.85 38.46
C SER A 166 -25.17 17.54 39.96
N GLN A 167 -24.05 17.11 40.56
CA GLN A 167 -23.89 16.91 41.98
C GLN A 167 -23.85 18.24 42.77
N LEU A 168 -23.38 19.32 42.12
CA LEU A 168 -23.50 20.68 42.64
C LEU A 168 -24.97 21.14 42.41
N ASN A 169 -25.84 20.91 43.36
CA ASN A 169 -27.25 21.30 43.26
C ASN A 169 -27.34 22.83 43.00
N PRO A 170 -27.63 23.28 41.78
CA PRO A 170 -27.59 24.73 41.47
C PRO A 170 -28.61 25.53 42.29
N HIS A 171 -29.72 24.89 42.59
CA HIS A 171 -30.78 25.52 43.36
C HIS A 171 -30.39 25.72 44.84
N PHE A 172 -29.59 24.83 45.39
CA PHE A 172 -29.05 24.98 46.75
C PHE A 172 -28.03 26.13 46.81
N LEU A 173 -27.13 26.23 45.85
CA LEU A 173 -26.17 27.32 45.73
C LEU A 173 -26.84 28.70 45.55
N PHE A 174 -27.84 28.80 44.71
CA PHE A 174 -28.61 30.06 44.51
C PHE A 174 -29.37 30.46 45.76
N ASN A 175 -29.98 29.52 46.49
CA ASN A 175 -30.69 29.84 47.74
C ASN A 175 -29.75 30.23 48.88
N THR A 176 -28.54 29.68 48.93
CA THR A 176 -27.54 30.00 49.98
C THR A 176 -26.87 31.35 49.77
N LEU A 177 -26.79 31.84 48.51
CA LEU A 177 -26.21 33.14 48.18
C LEU A 177 -27.21 34.26 48.21
N ASN A 178 -28.53 33.99 48.29
CA ASN A 178 -29.61 34.99 48.30
C ASN A 178 -30.21 35.23 49.70
N ASN A 179 -29.68 34.59 50.74
CA ASN A 179 -29.96 34.86 52.14
C ASN A 179 -28.78 35.60 52.78
#